data_8b8fa0373587a94c18ba1580f1d604ff
#
_entry.id   8b8fa0373587a94c18ba1580f1d604ff
#
_cell.length_a   1.000
_cell.length_b   1.000
_cell.length_c   1.000
_cell.angle_alpha   90.00
_cell.angle_beta   90.00
_cell.angle_gamma   90.00
#
_symmetry.space_group_name_H-M   'P 1'
#
loop_
_entity.id
_entity.type
_entity.pdbx_description
1 polymer ?
#
loop_
_entity_poly.entity_id
_entity_poly.type
_entity_poly.pdbx_seq_one_letter_code
_entity_poly.pdbx_strand_id
1 'polypeptide(L)'
;MNQARRRAAKAEREHSTVKFEADSRDRDALALVIALKRAQYAATGAADYFAEPDRVRLLESLLGARDGSFGGVLSTLHAGPRLVAAHFGLRAGGVLHWWFPVYDPEFARLSPGWMLLRELVAAAPTLGVDRIDLGRGEDEYKRRAKTGETWVCQGLVTRNPARRAAAVAMTRARAMVRSVRTRTHP
;
A
#
# COMPACT_ATOMS: atom_id res chain seq x y z
N MET A 1 -20.27 8.03 1.37
CA MET A 1 -19.59 9.34 1.19
C MET A 1 -19.54 10.22 2.46
N ASN A 2 -20.54 10.24 3.32
CA ASN A 2 -20.59 11.16 4.48
C ASN A 2 -19.59 10.90 5.61
N GLN A 3 -19.20 9.65 5.90
CA GLN A 3 -18.32 9.33 7.03
C GLN A 3 -16.87 9.81 6.83
N ALA A 4 -16.31 9.69 5.61
CA ALA A 4 -14.96 10.14 5.32
C ALA A 4 -14.84 11.67 5.41
N ARG A 5 -15.84 12.41 4.92
CA ARG A 5 -15.92 13.87 5.08
C ARG A 5 -16.01 14.29 6.55
N ARG A 6 -16.81 13.59 7.37
CA ARG A 6 -16.92 13.87 8.81
C ARG A 6 -15.61 13.62 9.55
N ARG A 7 -14.85 12.57 9.17
CA ARG A 7 -13.55 12.25 9.76
C ARG A 7 -12.46 13.27 9.34
N ALA A 8 -12.48 13.72 8.08
CA ALA A 8 -11.61 14.80 7.62
C ALA A 8 -11.89 16.10 8.39
N ALA A 9 -13.15 16.51 8.51
CA ALA A 9 -13.54 17.70 9.26
C ALA A 9 -13.24 17.59 10.78
N LYS A 10 -13.22 16.36 11.33
CA LYS A 10 -12.79 16.13 12.71
C LYS A 10 -11.26 16.27 12.84
N ALA A 11 -10.50 15.72 11.89
CA ALA A 11 -9.05 15.86 11.85
C ALA A 11 -8.63 17.34 11.72
N GLU A 12 -9.33 18.10 10.89
CA GLU A 12 -9.10 19.55 10.74
C GLU A 12 -9.36 20.32 12.03
N ARG A 13 -10.39 19.97 12.80
CA ARG A 13 -10.70 20.63 14.08
C ARG A 13 -9.72 20.25 15.19
N GLU A 14 -9.20 19.03 15.20
CA GLU A 14 -8.34 18.52 16.26
C GLU A 14 -6.85 18.73 15.99
N HIS A 15 -6.41 18.82 14.71
CA HIS A 15 -5.00 18.73 14.34
C HIS A 15 -4.52 19.73 13.27
N SER A 16 -5.28 20.79 12.97
CA SER A 16 -4.98 21.76 11.89
C SER A 16 -5.42 21.30 10.49
N THR A 17 -5.27 22.17 9.49
CA THR A 17 -5.65 21.92 8.10
C THR A 17 -5.02 20.65 7.57
N VAL A 18 -5.85 19.74 7.08
CA VAL A 18 -5.37 18.49 6.41
C VAL A 18 -4.96 18.84 4.98
N LYS A 19 -3.68 18.57 4.65
CA LYS A 19 -3.12 18.80 3.31
C LYS A 19 -2.81 17.46 2.65
N PHE A 20 -3.32 17.25 1.45
CA PHE A 20 -2.98 16.13 0.59
C PHE A 20 -2.07 16.58 -0.55
N GLU A 21 -1.04 15.78 -0.84
CA GLU A 21 -0.17 15.92 -2.00
C GLU A 21 -0.15 14.60 -2.76
N ALA A 22 -0.55 14.65 -4.03
CA ALA A 22 -0.74 13.43 -4.83
C ALA A 22 0.57 12.78 -5.28
N ASP A 23 1.61 13.58 -5.48
CA ASP A 23 2.89 13.15 -6.06
C ASP A 23 4.05 13.97 -5.51
N SER A 24 4.33 13.74 -4.23
CA SER A 24 5.43 14.38 -3.51
C SER A 24 6.79 13.91 -4.00
N ARG A 25 7.78 14.80 -3.90
CA ARG A 25 9.20 14.52 -4.17
C ARG A 25 10.05 14.49 -2.92
N ASP A 26 9.40 14.60 -1.79
CA ASP A 26 10.05 14.67 -0.50
C ASP A 26 10.69 13.32 -0.15
N ARG A 27 12.02 13.31 -0.11
CA ARG A 27 12.81 12.13 0.27
C ARG A 27 12.65 11.78 1.75
N ASP A 28 12.42 12.78 2.59
CA ASP A 28 12.22 12.56 4.03
C ASP A 28 10.86 11.91 4.25
N ALA A 29 9.83 12.29 3.48
CA ALA A 29 8.55 11.61 3.50
C ALA A 29 8.68 10.14 3.01
N LEU A 30 9.49 9.86 1.98
CA LEU A 30 9.76 8.48 1.58
C LEU A 30 10.48 7.69 2.67
N ALA A 31 11.49 8.26 3.31
CA ALA A 31 12.20 7.63 4.41
C ALA A 31 11.23 7.29 5.56
N LEU A 32 10.29 8.19 5.87
CA LEU A 32 9.26 7.96 6.88
C LEU A 32 8.29 6.84 6.46
N VAL A 33 7.89 6.75 5.19
CA VAL A 33 7.11 5.61 4.66
C VAL A 33 7.83 4.30 4.92
N ILE A 34 9.13 4.23 4.61
CA ILE A 34 9.94 3.03 4.83
C ILE A 34 10.01 2.68 6.33
N ALA A 35 10.26 3.68 7.19
CA ALA A 35 10.33 3.48 8.64
C ALA A 35 9.00 2.97 9.23
N LEU A 36 7.88 3.59 8.87
CA LEU A 36 6.54 3.16 9.31
C LEU A 36 6.21 1.76 8.81
N LYS A 37 6.63 1.42 7.58
CA LYS A 37 6.41 0.08 7.02
C LYS A 37 7.21 -0.98 7.74
N ARG A 38 8.48 -0.70 8.09
CA ARG A 38 9.32 -1.58 8.90
C ARG A 38 8.72 -1.80 10.29
N ALA A 39 8.25 -0.74 10.93
CA ALA A 39 7.54 -0.84 12.21
C ALA A 39 6.28 -1.73 12.10
N GLN A 40 5.52 -1.59 11.02
CA GLN A 40 4.36 -2.44 10.74
C GLN A 40 4.74 -3.92 10.56
N TYR A 41 5.83 -4.22 9.83
CA TYR A 41 6.33 -5.60 9.68
C TYR A 41 6.74 -6.18 11.02
N ALA A 42 7.48 -5.43 11.84
CA ALA A 42 7.88 -5.85 13.19
C ALA A 42 6.65 -6.16 14.07
N ALA A 43 5.65 -5.27 14.06
CA ALA A 43 4.43 -5.44 14.86
C ALA A 43 3.56 -6.64 14.42
N THR A 44 3.61 -7.02 13.14
CA THR A 44 2.81 -8.13 12.59
C THR A 44 3.58 -9.45 12.46
N GLY A 45 4.88 -9.47 12.78
CA GLY A 45 5.75 -10.64 12.58
C GLY A 45 5.99 -10.97 11.10
N ALA A 46 5.74 -10.03 10.20
CA ALA A 46 6.02 -10.20 8.78
C ALA A 46 7.51 -9.99 8.48
N ALA A 47 8.02 -10.65 7.45
CA ALA A 47 9.38 -10.41 6.99
C ALA A 47 9.54 -8.95 6.51
N ASP A 48 10.61 -8.29 6.99
CA ASP A 48 10.91 -6.92 6.59
C ASP A 48 11.35 -6.88 5.13
N TYR A 49 10.50 -6.32 4.28
CA TYR A 49 10.82 -6.14 2.86
C TYR A 49 12.07 -5.26 2.66
N PHE A 50 12.29 -4.28 3.53
CA PHE A 50 13.38 -3.32 3.44
C PHE A 50 14.65 -3.74 4.20
N ALA A 51 14.74 -5.00 4.67
CA ALA A 51 15.97 -5.54 5.25
C ALA A 51 17.12 -5.54 4.23
N GLU A 52 16.82 -5.67 2.95
CA GLU A 52 17.80 -5.59 1.87
C GLU A 52 17.94 -4.15 1.36
N PRO A 53 19.16 -3.54 1.45
CA PRO A 53 19.39 -2.16 1.04
C PRO A 53 19.01 -1.85 -0.41
N ASP A 54 19.11 -2.82 -1.31
CA ASP A 54 18.74 -2.68 -2.71
C ASP A 54 17.28 -2.31 -2.90
N ARG A 55 16.41 -2.76 -2.01
CA ARG A 55 14.97 -2.45 -2.08
C ARG A 55 14.68 -1.00 -1.69
N VAL A 56 15.45 -0.45 -0.77
CA VAL A 56 15.39 0.98 -0.43
C VAL A 56 15.88 1.81 -1.61
N ARG A 57 17.05 1.46 -2.17
CA ARG A 57 17.61 2.12 -3.35
C ARG A 57 16.67 2.07 -4.56
N LEU A 58 15.94 0.97 -4.73
CA LEU A 58 14.91 0.85 -5.77
C LEU A 58 13.82 1.92 -5.60
N LEU A 59 13.27 2.10 -4.39
CA LEU A 59 12.23 3.10 -4.15
C LEU A 59 12.76 4.52 -4.37
N GLU A 60 13.96 4.82 -3.92
CA GLU A 60 14.63 6.12 -4.14
C GLU A 60 14.83 6.40 -5.64
N SER A 61 15.27 5.39 -6.39
CA SER A 61 15.43 5.49 -7.84
C SER A 61 14.10 5.71 -8.55
N LEU A 62 13.06 4.97 -8.14
CA LEU A 62 11.71 5.11 -8.69
C LEU A 62 11.10 6.47 -8.35
N LEU A 63 11.34 7.02 -7.14
CA LEU A 63 10.91 8.37 -6.79
C LEU A 63 11.52 9.43 -7.72
N GLY A 64 12.77 9.23 -8.14
CA GLY A 64 13.45 10.09 -9.11
C GLY A 64 13.07 9.85 -10.58
N ALA A 65 12.56 8.66 -10.89
CA ALA A 65 12.22 8.29 -12.26
C ALA A 65 10.98 9.04 -12.76
N ARG A 66 11.10 9.68 -13.94
CA ARG A 66 10.01 10.37 -14.63
C ARG A 66 10.13 10.13 -16.13
N ASP A 67 9.50 9.09 -16.53
CA ASP A 67 9.18 8.85 -17.91
C ASP A 67 7.65 8.93 -18.03
N GLY A 68 7.13 9.90 -18.74
CA GLY A 68 5.71 10.23 -18.96
C GLY A 68 4.65 9.27 -18.40
N SER A 69 4.82 7.97 -18.64
CA SER A 69 3.89 6.91 -18.20
C SER A 69 4.42 6.00 -17.09
N PHE A 70 5.68 6.21 -16.62
CA PHE A 70 6.33 5.34 -15.64
C PHE A 70 7.01 6.14 -14.53
N GLY A 71 6.96 5.67 -13.30
CA GLY A 71 7.67 6.25 -12.15
C GLY A 71 7.05 5.90 -10.81
N GLY A 72 7.81 6.17 -9.75
CA GLY A 72 7.30 6.09 -8.39
C GLY A 72 6.36 7.27 -8.11
N VAL A 73 5.27 6.99 -7.42
CA VAL A 73 4.30 8.00 -6.94
C VAL A 73 4.28 7.95 -5.43
N LEU A 74 4.70 9.05 -4.80
CA LEU A 74 4.61 9.23 -3.36
C LEU A 74 3.45 10.17 -3.04
N SER A 75 2.39 9.64 -2.45
CA SER A 75 1.26 10.45 -2.01
C SER A 75 1.29 10.63 -0.50
N THR A 76 1.06 11.85 -0.03
CA THR A 76 1.14 12.19 1.39
C THR A 76 -0.11 12.89 1.89
N LEU A 77 -0.44 12.66 3.15
CA LEU A 77 -1.52 13.32 3.88
C LEU A 77 -0.95 13.88 5.18
N HIS A 78 -0.99 15.17 5.34
CA HIS A 78 -0.47 15.87 6.51
C HIS A 78 -1.58 16.53 7.33
N ALA A 79 -1.39 16.61 8.63
CA ALA A 79 -2.17 17.46 9.53
C ALA A 79 -1.19 18.47 10.19
N GLY A 80 -1.17 19.70 9.70
CA GLY A 80 -0.10 20.66 10.01
C GLY A 80 1.26 20.10 9.57
N PRO A 81 2.28 20.07 10.43
CA PRO A 81 3.61 19.54 10.09
C PRO A 81 3.72 18.02 10.15
N ARG A 82 2.71 17.30 10.66
CA ARG A 82 2.77 15.86 10.87
C ARG A 82 2.29 15.09 9.65
N LEU A 83 3.06 14.09 9.22
CA LEU A 83 2.63 13.10 8.23
C LEU A 83 1.64 12.12 8.91
N VAL A 84 0.39 12.14 8.47
CA VAL A 84 -0.71 11.32 9.02
C VAL A 84 -0.83 9.99 8.29
N ALA A 85 -0.67 10.03 6.97
CA ALA A 85 -0.64 8.85 6.12
C ALA A 85 0.17 9.12 4.87
N ALA A 86 0.74 8.08 4.30
CA ALA A 86 1.41 8.14 3.01
C ALA A 86 1.27 6.83 2.25
N HIS A 87 1.51 6.91 0.97
CA HIS A 87 1.56 5.77 0.08
C HIS A 87 2.71 5.96 -0.91
N PHE A 88 3.52 4.93 -1.07
CA PHE A 88 4.43 4.84 -2.20
C PHE A 88 3.99 3.71 -3.12
N GLY A 89 3.84 4.01 -4.40
CA GLY A 89 3.45 3.04 -5.42
C GLY A 89 4.19 3.25 -6.72
N LEU A 90 3.92 2.36 -7.67
CA LEU A 90 4.48 2.42 -9.01
C LEU A 90 3.38 2.75 -10.01
N ARG A 91 3.56 3.80 -10.78
CA ARG A 91 2.76 4.06 -11.98
C ARG A 91 3.44 3.43 -13.18
N ALA A 92 2.68 2.63 -13.93
CA ALA A 92 3.10 2.06 -15.20
C ALA A 92 1.91 2.13 -16.18
N GLY A 93 2.04 2.91 -17.25
CA GLY A 93 0.91 3.27 -18.08
C GLY A 93 -0.17 4.00 -17.26
N GLY A 94 -1.42 3.74 -17.52
CA GLY A 94 -2.56 4.28 -16.75
C GLY A 94 -2.85 3.56 -15.42
N VAL A 95 -1.95 2.69 -14.94
CA VAL A 95 -2.14 1.91 -13.72
C VAL A 95 -1.22 2.38 -12.61
N LEU A 96 -1.79 2.67 -11.43
CA LEU A 96 -1.04 2.91 -10.20
C LEU A 96 -1.15 1.67 -9.30
N HIS A 97 -0.01 1.05 -9.02
CA HIS A 97 0.08 -0.09 -8.12
C HIS A 97 0.23 0.40 -6.68
N TRP A 98 -0.71 0.03 -5.81
CA TRP A 98 -0.81 0.40 -4.42
C TRP A 98 0.15 -0.45 -3.56
N TRP A 99 1.46 -0.08 -3.49
CA TRP A 99 2.48 -0.95 -2.89
C TRP A 99 2.63 -0.81 -1.38
N PHE A 100 2.95 0.39 -0.90
CA PHE A 100 3.34 0.63 0.48
C PHE A 100 2.48 1.72 1.14
N PRO A 101 1.19 1.44 1.40
CA PRO A 101 0.39 2.33 2.25
C PRO A 101 0.84 2.22 3.70
N VAL A 102 0.96 3.38 4.35
CA VAL A 102 1.27 3.51 5.77
C VAL A 102 0.45 4.63 6.40
N TYR A 103 0.33 4.60 7.69
CA TYR A 103 -0.23 5.71 8.46
C TYR A 103 0.40 5.76 9.86
N ASP A 104 0.40 6.93 10.47
CA ASP A 104 0.81 7.10 11.87
C ASP A 104 -0.26 6.49 12.79
N PRO A 105 0.09 5.49 13.63
CA PRO A 105 -0.85 4.78 14.49
C PRO A 105 -1.63 5.71 15.45
N GLU A 106 -1.10 6.85 15.84
CA GLU A 106 -1.80 7.83 16.69
C GLU A 106 -3.09 8.33 16.02
N PHE A 107 -3.13 8.39 14.70
CA PHE A 107 -4.29 8.81 13.91
C PHE A 107 -5.22 7.67 13.50
N ALA A 108 -4.99 6.44 13.96
CA ALA A 108 -5.76 5.25 13.52
C ALA A 108 -7.29 5.44 13.60
N ARG A 109 -7.79 6.16 14.63
CA ARG A 109 -9.22 6.45 14.84
C ARG A 109 -9.86 7.26 13.71
N LEU A 110 -9.06 8.02 12.95
CA LEU A 110 -9.51 8.84 11.81
C LEU A 110 -9.56 8.03 10.51
N SER A 111 -9.08 6.79 10.52
CA SER A 111 -8.93 5.94 9.31
C SER A 111 -8.13 6.63 8.19
N PRO A 112 -6.89 7.09 8.48
CA PRO A 112 -6.14 7.97 7.60
C PRO A 112 -5.77 7.30 6.28
N GLY A 113 -5.54 5.97 6.27
CA GLY A 113 -5.32 5.21 5.03
C GLY A 113 -6.52 5.26 4.07
N TRP A 114 -7.75 5.28 4.61
CA TRP A 114 -8.95 5.46 3.79
C TRP A 114 -9.09 6.88 3.26
N MET A 115 -8.74 7.89 4.07
CA MET A 115 -8.72 9.29 3.64
C MET A 115 -7.72 9.46 2.49
N LEU A 116 -6.49 8.96 2.66
CA LEU A 116 -5.43 9.01 1.65
C LEU A 116 -5.87 8.34 0.33
N LEU A 117 -6.42 7.13 0.40
CA LEU A 117 -6.89 6.42 -0.80
C LEU A 117 -7.98 7.21 -1.53
N ARG A 118 -8.92 7.82 -0.81
CA ARG A 118 -9.97 8.64 -1.40
C ARG A 118 -9.41 9.86 -2.12
N GLU A 119 -8.50 10.59 -1.49
CA GLU A 119 -7.84 11.75 -2.10
C GLU A 119 -7.04 11.34 -3.34
N LEU A 120 -6.34 10.20 -3.27
CA LEU A 120 -5.59 9.68 -4.41
C LEU A 120 -6.51 9.26 -5.57
N VAL A 121 -7.65 8.65 -5.30
CA VAL A 121 -8.67 8.34 -6.33
C VAL A 121 -9.17 9.63 -6.99
N ALA A 122 -9.41 10.68 -6.22
CA ALA A 122 -9.84 11.97 -6.75
C ALA A 122 -8.75 12.64 -7.61
N ALA A 123 -7.48 12.47 -7.24
CA ALA A 123 -6.33 13.01 -7.97
C ALA A 123 -5.84 12.13 -9.12
N ALA A 124 -6.33 10.89 -9.25
CA ALA A 124 -5.87 9.93 -10.25
C ALA A 124 -5.85 10.47 -11.69
N PRO A 125 -6.87 11.22 -12.17
CA PRO A 125 -6.83 11.81 -13.52
C PRO A 125 -5.67 12.77 -13.73
N THR A 126 -5.31 13.57 -12.73
CA THR A 126 -4.17 14.52 -12.83
C THR A 126 -2.83 13.82 -12.87
N LEU A 127 -2.77 12.58 -12.40
CA LEU A 127 -1.59 11.71 -12.46
C LEU A 127 -1.54 10.87 -13.75
N GLY A 128 -2.53 11.00 -14.65
CA GLY A 128 -2.67 10.11 -15.81
C GLY A 128 -2.92 8.66 -15.40
N VAL A 129 -3.70 8.46 -14.33
CA VAL A 129 -4.04 7.14 -13.78
C VAL A 129 -5.52 6.87 -14.01
N ASP A 130 -5.82 5.77 -14.72
CA ASP A 130 -7.17 5.29 -15.00
C ASP A 130 -7.62 4.22 -13.99
N ARG A 131 -6.65 3.53 -13.40
CA ARG A 131 -6.88 2.41 -12.48
C ARG A 131 -5.88 2.37 -11.34
N ILE A 132 -6.37 2.17 -10.11
CA ILE A 132 -5.55 1.87 -8.95
C ILE A 132 -5.66 0.37 -8.65
N ASP A 133 -4.54 -0.34 -8.75
CA ASP A 133 -4.44 -1.76 -8.42
C ASP A 133 -4.07 -1.91 -6.93
N LEU A 134 -5.03 -2.33 -6.13
CA LEU A 134 -4.85 -2.52 -4.68
C LEU A 134 -4.03 -3.78 -4.33
N GLY A 135 -3.59 -4.53 -5.32
CA GLY A 135 -2.82 -5.76 -5.15
C GLY A 135 -3.66 -6.94 -4.66
N ARG A 136 -2.99 -8.08 -4.47
CA ARG A 136 -3.63 -9.32 -4.03
C ARG A 136 -4.12 -9.24 -2.58
N GLY A 137 -5.12 -10.06 -2.28
CA GLY A 137 -5.66 -10.23 -0.94
C GLY A 137 -7.09 -9.72 -0.81
N GLU A 138 -7.73 -10.15 0.27
CA GLU A 138 -9.14 -9.86 0.55
C GLU A 138 -9.30 -9.01 1.81
N ASP A 139 -8.36 -8.10 2.04
CA ASP A 139 -8.45 -7.17 3.17
C ASP A 139 -9.75 -6.38 3.10
N GLU A 140 -10.35 -6.11 4.24
CA GLU A 140 -11.66 -5.47 4.33
C GLU A 140 -11.71 -4.12 3.58
N TYR A 141 -10.63 -3.32 3.68
CA TYR A 141 -10.58 -2.05 2.97
C TYR A 141 -10.58 -2.23 1.45
N LYS A 142 -9.95 -3.30 0.92
CA LYS A 142 -9.97 -3.63 -0.51
C LYS A 142 -11.36 -4.02 -0.97
N ARG A 143 -12.06 -4.85 -0.18
CA ARG A 143 -13.46 -5.22 -0.49
C ARG A 143 -14.38 -4.01 -0.55
N ARG A 144 -14.14 -3.00 0.29
CA ARG A 144 -14.92 -1.76 0.31
C ARG A 144 -14.55 -0.78 -0.80
N ALA A 145 -13.26 -0.78 -1.21
CA ALA A 145 -12.74 0.17 -2.20
C ALA A 145 -12.90 -0.32 -3.64
N LYS A 146 -12.84 -1.63 -3.86
CA LYS A 146 -12.83 -2.19 -5.22
C LYS A 146 -14.09 -1.85 -6.00
N THR A 147 -13.90 -1.50 -7.27
CA THR A 147 -14.95 -1.37 -8.28
C THR A 147 -14.94 -2.55 -9.25
N GLY A 148 -13.90 -3.37 -9.21
CA GLY A 148 -13.73 -4.58 -10.00
C GLY A 148 -12.64 -5.48 -9.42
N GLU A 149 -12.52 -6.70 -9.95
CA GLU A 149 -11.47 -7.63 -9.57
C GLU A 149 -11.02 -8.46 -10.77
N THR A 150 -9.77 -8.92 -10.71
CA THR A 150 -9.18 -9.80 -11.70
C THR A 150 -8.54 -10.98 -11.01
N TRP A 151 -8.82 -12.17 -11.45
CA TRP A 151 -8.19 -13.38 -10.97
C TRP A 151 -6.75 -13.46 -11.49
N VAL A 152 -5.81 -13.62 -10.56
CA VAL A 152 -4.41 -13.83 -10.87
C VAL A 152 -3.95 -15.16 -10.30
N CYS A 153 -3.12 -15.87 -11.05
CA CYS A 153 -2.50 -17.11 -10.58
C CYS A 153 -0.98 -16.95 -10.57
N GLN A 154 -0.34 -17.63 -9.64
CA GLN A 154 1.10 -17.69 -9.53
C GLN A 154 1.53 -19.13 -9.64
N GLY A 155 2.50 -19.41 -10.52
CA GLY A 155 3.02 -20.76 -10.76
C GLY A 155 4.53 -20.79 -10.80
N LEU A 156 5.09 -21.98 -10.66
CA LEU A 156 6.50 -22.27 -10.85
C LEU A 156 6.67 -23.13 -12.09
N VAL A 157 7.45 -22.66 -13.06
CA VAL A 157 7.91 -23.46 -14.20
C VAL A 157 9.33 -23.92 -13.92
N THR A 158 9.55 -25.24 -13.86
CA THR A 158 10.87 -25.81 -13.57
C THR A 158 11.01 -27.18 -14.24
N ARG A 159 12.21 -27.47 -14.75
CA ARG A 159 12.58 -28.79 -15.24
C ARG A 159 13.04 -29.74 -14.13
N ASN A 160 13.34 -29.21 -12.95
CA ASN A 160 13.82 -29.99 -11.82
C ASN A 160 12.65 -30.61 -11.05
N PRO A 161 12.50 -31.96 -11.05
CA PRO A 161 11.37 -32.64 -10.40
C PRO A 161 11.37 -32.47 -8.87
N ALA A 162 12.52 -32.36 -8.23
CA ALA A 162 12.62 -32.12 -6.79
C ALA A 162 12.10 -30.72 -6.41
N ARG A 163 12.44 -29.68 -7.19
CA ARG A 163 11.91 -28.32 -7.01
C ARG A 163 10.38 -28.29 -7.23
N ARG A 164 9.89 -29.02 -8.19
CA ARG A 164 8.45 -29.17 -8.43
C ARG A 164 7.73 -29.79 -7.23
N ALA A 165 8.26 -30.91 -6.72
CA ALA A 165 7.70 -31.59 -5.56
C ALA A 165 7.72 -30.69 -4.30
N ALA A 166 8.82 -29.99 -4.05
CA ALA A 166 8.92 -29.04 -2.94
C ALA A 166 7.91 -27.89 -3.07
N ALA A 167 7.73 -27.32 -4.26
CA ALA A 167 6.76 -26.23 -4.48
C ALA A 167 5.32 -26.70 -4.23
N VAL A 168 4.96 -27.91 -4.71
CA VAL A 168 3.64 -28.51 -4.46
C VAL A 168 3.42 -28.75 -2.96
N ALA A 169 4.41 -29.31 -2.26
CA ALA A 169 4.33 -29.54 -0.81
C ALA A 169 4.15 -28.22 -0.04
N MET A 170 4.92 -27.20 -0.37
CA MET A 170 4.78 -25.86 0.25
C MET A 170 3.41 -25.24 0.00
N THR A 171 2.87 -25.38 -1.21
CA THR A 171 1.53 -24.85 -1.55
C THR A 171 0.44 -25.53 -0.72
N ARG A 172 0.52 -26.86 -0.59
CA ARG A 172 -0.41 -27.67 0.23
C ARG A 172 -0.30 -27.30 1.73
N ALA A 173 0.91 -27.18 2.26
CA ALA A 173 1.13 -26.77 3.65
C ALA A 173 0.55 -25.37 3.95
N ARG A 174 0.76 -24.41 3.06
CA ARG A 174 0.19 -23.06 3.19
C ARG A 174 -1.35 -23.06 3.11
N ALA A 175 -1.95 -23.89 2.26
CA ALA A 175 -3.40 -24.04 2.17
C ALA A 175 -3.98 -24.64 3.48
N MET A 176 -3.30 -25.63 4.06
CA MET A 176 -3.71 -26.25 5.32
C MET A 176 -3.65 -25.26 6.50
N VAL A 177 -2.57 -24.49 6.61
CA VAL A 177 -2.44 -23.43 7.64
C VAL A 177 -3.53 -22.38 7.49
N ARG A 178 -3.89 -22.01 6.27
CA ARG A 178 -4.93 -21.01 6.00
C ARG A 178 -6.31 -21.54 6.41
N SER A 179 -6.62 -22.80 6.13
CA SER A 179 -7.90 -23.44 6.49
C SER A 179 -8.07 -23.59 8.01
N VAL A 180 -6.98 -23.77 8.76
CA VAL A 180 -7.02 -23.81 10.25
C VAL A 180 -7.28 -22.40 10.81
N ARG A 181 -6.63 -21.35 10.27
CA ARG A 181 -6.86 -19.97 10.73
C ARG A 181 -8.28 -19.45 10.49
N THR A 182 -8.94 -19.87 9.42
CA THR A 182 -10.34 -19.47 9.14
C THR A 182 -11.35 -20.19 10.04
N ARG A 183 -10.97 -21.29 10.70
CA ARG A 183 -11.85 -22.03 11.65
C ARG A 183 -11.73 -21.57 13.11
N THR A 184 -10.72 -20.78 13.44
CA THR A 184 -10.42 -20.33 14.82
C THR A 184 -10.82 -18.89 15.10
N HIS A 185 -11.46 -18.19 14.17
CA HIS A 185 -12.08 -16.88 14.40
C HIS A 185 -13.55 -16.95 14.01
N PRO A 186 -14.47 -17.02 15.01
CA PRO A 186 -15.90 -16.81 14.79
C PRO A 186 -16.22 -15.36 14.44
#